data_b822ad5a03ec07c12554aa13cb97d43f
#
_entry.id   b822ad5a03ec07c12554aa13cb97d43f
#
_cell.length_a   1.000
_cell.length_b   1.000
_cell.length_c   1.000
_cell.angle_alpha   90.00
_cell.angle_beta   90.00
_cell.angle_gamma   90.00
#
_symmetry.space_group_name_H-M   'P 1'
#
loop_
_entity.id
_entity.type
_entity.pdbx_description
1 polymer ?
#
loop_
_entity_poly.entity_id
_entity_poly.type
_entity_poly.pdbx_seq_one_letter_code
_entity_poly.pdbx_strand_id
1 'polypeptide(L)'
;MRIDAHVHMHGQEKDSGEFMKRLEMAGFDGAVVFSTAPDGMFGIGKTGTPKERLEKLMTYTKGRDTLYPFYFLDPTDEDALEQVKLAKEAGVCGYKIICSHFYPWNPQAMEVYRWIAEQHMPLMFHSGILYDGINASGKYNRPCEFEPLLSVAGLRFSVAHVSWPW
;
A
#
# COMPACT_ATOMS: atom_id res chain seq x y z
N MET A 1 -7.08 21.84 -1.63
CA MET A 1 -7.07 20.49 -2.23
C MET A 1 -7.40 19.47 -1.13
N ARG A 2 -8.40 18.64 -1.32
CA ARG A 2 -8.79 17.53 -0.42
C ARG A 2 -8.48 16.22 -1.13
N ILE A 3 -7.74 15.33 -0.47
CA ILE A 3 -7.28 14.06 -1.05
C ILE A 3 -7.87 12.92 -0.21
N ASP A 4 -8.49 11.94 -0.86
CA ASP A 4 -8.79 10.67 -0.23
C ASP A 4 -7.47 9.88 -0.12
N ALA A 5 -6.99 9.67 1.10
CA ALA A 5 -5.68 9.06 1.33
C ALA A 5 -5.69 7.52 1.29
N HIS A 6 -6.83 6.85 1.00
CA HIS A 6 -6.91 5.40 1.18
C HIS A 6 -7.88 4.71 0.23
N VAL A 7 -7.48 4.56 -1.04
CA VAL A 7 -8.29 3.89 -2.06
C VAL A 7 -7.59 2.64 -2.59
N HIS A 8 -8.23 1.49 -2.50
CA HIS A 8 -7.73 0.22 -3.04
C HIS A 8 -8.32 -0.08 -4.41
N MET A 9 -7.47 -0.50 -5.34
CA MET A 9 -7.91 -1.16 -6.57
C MET A 9 -8.29 -2.61 -6.28
N HIS A 10 -9.38 -3.07 -6.93
CA HIS A 10 -9.88 -4.44 -6.82
C HIS A 10 -9.58 -5.29 -8.05
N GLY A 11 -8.88 -4.73 -9.05
CA GLY A 11 -8.41 -5.44 -10.24
C GLY A 11 -9.39 -5.52 -11.40
N GLN A 12 -10.60 -4.97 -11.25
CA GLN A 12 -11.63 -4.93 -12.31
C GLN A 12 -11.73 -3.55 -13.00
N GLU A 13 -11.02 -2.56 -12.46
CA GLU A 13 -11.00 -1.19 -12.95
C GLU A 13 -10.32 -1.14 -14.32
N LYS A 14 -10.98 -0.47 -15.30
CA LYS A 14 -10.46 -0.30 -16.65
C LYS A 14 -9.79 1.05 -16.84
N ASP A 15 -10.45 2.10 -16.38
CA ASP A 15 -9.94 3.47 -16.42
C ASP A 15 -10.42 4.26 -15.19
N SER A 16 -9.79 5.39 -14.94
CA SER A 16 -10.08 6.22 -13.76
C SER A 16 -11.14 7.30 -13.98
N GLY A 17 -11.74 7.39 -15.17
CA GLY A 17 -12.67 8.49 -15.48
C GLY A 17 -13.91 8.48 -14.60
N GLU A 18 -14.52 7.33 -14.41
CA GLU A 18 -15.69 7.20 -13.53
C GLU A 18 -15.31 7.41 -12.05
N PHE A 19 -14.15 6.95 -11.65
CA PHE A 19 -13.64 7.17 -10.30
C PHE A 19 -13.42 8.66 -10.01
N MET A 20 -12.85 9.42 -10.94
CA MET A 20 -12.66 10.86 -10.80
C MET A 20 -13.99 11.60 -10.60
N LYS A 21 -15.04 11.22 -11.35
CA LYS A 21 -16.39 11.78 -11.15
C LYS A 21 -16.92 11.51 -9.74
N ARG A 22 -16.73 10.30 -9.22
CA ARG A 22 -17.15 9.95 -7.85
C ARG A 22 -16.37 10.72 -6.79
N LEU A 23 -15.08 10.92 -6.98
CA LEU A 23 -14.26 11.76 -6.09
C LEU A 23 -14.80 13.21 -6.06
N GLU A 24 -15.06 13.79 -7.23
CA GLU A 24 -15.60 15.13 -7.34
C GLU A 24 -16.97 15.25 -6.63
N MET A 25 -17.90 14.30 -6.89
CA MET A 25 -19.19 14.23 -6.22
C MET A 25 -19.07 14.10 -4.70
N ALA A 26 -18.05 13.39 -4.20
CA ALA A 26 -17.75 13.26 -2.78
C ALA A 26 -16.98 14.47 -2.22
N GLY A 27 -16.64 15.44 -3.07
CA GLY A 27 -15.94 16.66 -2.69
C GLY A 27 -14.44 16.49 -2.49
N PHE A 28 -13.83 15.49 -3.13
CA PHE A 28 -12.38 15.30 -3.16
C PHE A 28 -11.79 15.74 -4.50
N ASP A 29 -10.58 16.27 -4.46
CA ASP A 29 -9.84 16.73 -5.64
C ASP A 29 -8.94 15.62 -6.21
N GLY A 30 -8.65 14.58 -5.44
CA GLY A 30 -7.78 13.47 -5.83
C GLY A 30 -7.72 12.35 -4.80
N ALA A 31 -6.85 11.37 -5.04
CA ALA A 31 -6.71 10.22 -4.15
C ALA A 31 -5.31 9.60 -4.16
N VAL A 32 -4.93 8.98 -3.04
CA VAL A 32 -3.88 7.96 -2.99
C VAL A 32 -4.49 6.62 -3.38
N VAL A 33 -4.00 6.03 -4.47
CA VAL A 33 -4.54 4.80 -5.05
C VAL A 33 -3.54 3.67 -4.86
N PHE A 34 -3.94 2.62 -4.15
CA PHE A 34 -3.13 1.43 -3.97
C PHE A 34 -3.38 0.43 -5.10
N SER A 35 -2.32 -0.21 -5.61
CA SER A 35 -2.47 -1.35 -6.52
C SER A 35 -3.29 -2.47 -5.86
N THR A 36 -3.70 -3.45 -6.66
CA THR A 36 -4.25 -4.69 -6.11
C THR A 36 -3.29 -5.33 -5.12
N ALA A 37 -3.84 -6.05 -4.13
CA ALA A 37 -3.06 -6.78 -3.14
C ALA A 37 -2.17 -7.86 -3.77
N PRO A 38 -1.09 -8.29 -3.13
CA PRO A 38 -0.36 -9.50 -3.50
C PRO A 38 -1.27 -10.73 -3.57
N ASP A 39 -0.92 -11.71 -4.42
CA ASP A 39 -1.68 -12.94 -4.61
C ASP A 39 -1.89 -13.68 -3.29
N GLY A 40 -3.10 -14.24 -3.14
CA GLY A 40 -3.48 -15.04 -1.98
C GLY A 40 -3.72 -14.25 -0.69
N MET A 41 -3.48 -12.95 -0.67
CA MET A 41 -3.79 -12.12 0.49
C MET A 41 -5.31 -11.96 0.65
N PHE A 42 -5.84 -12.17 1.86
CA PHE A 42 -7.27 -12.04 2.21
C PHE A 42 -8.21 -13.01 1.47
N GLY A 43 -7.74 -14.16 1.00
CA GLY A 43 -8.58 -15.05 0.21
C GLY A 43 -9.02 -14.47 -1.13
N ILE A 44 -8.53 -13.30 -1.49
CA ILE A 44 -8.68 -12.72 -2.83
C ILE A 44 -7.86 -13.59 -3.76
N GLY A 45 -8.47 -14.15 -4.77
CA GLY A 45 -7.81 -15.03 -5.74
C GLY A 45 -6.58 -14.40 -6.41
N LYS A 46 -6.22 -14.89 -7.57
CA LYS A 46 -5.06 -14.35 -8.30
C LYS A 46 -5.32 -12.90 -8.73
N THR A 47 -4.45 -12.01 -8.30
CA THR A 47 -4.46 -10.57 -8.65
C THR A 47 -3.46 -10.24 -9.76
N GLY A 48 -2.58 -11.18 -10.07
CA GLY A 48 -1.53 -11.09 -11.08
C GLY A 48 -0.12 -10.99 -10.49
N THR A 49 0.87 -11.14 -11.34
CA THR A 49 2.27 -10.98 -10.99
C THR A 49 2.55 -9.56 -10.45
N PRO A 50 3.64 -9.35 -9.69
CA PRO A 50 4.05 -8.02 -9.25
C PRO A 50 4.10 -6.99 -10.39
N LYS A 51 4.63 -7.39 -11.54
CA LYS A 51 4.71 -6.54 -12.73
C LYS A 51 3.34 -6.17 -13.28
N GLU A 52 2.43 -7.13 -13.42
CA GLU A 52 1.06 -6.88 -13.90
C GLU A 52 0.28 -5.96 -12.95
N ARG A 53 0.44 -6.13 -11.65
CA ARG A 53 -0.18 -5.26 -10.64
C ARG A 53 0.33 -3.82 -10.73
N LEU A 54 1.65 -3.67 -10.94
CA LEU A 54 2.28 -2.36 -11.13
C LEU A 54 1.79 -1.70 -12.44
N GLU A 55 1.80 -2.43 -13.55
CA GLU A 55 1.33 -1.93 -14.85
C GLU A 55 -0.14 -1.48 -14.81
N LYS A 56 -1.00 -2.24 -14.14
CA LYS A 56 -2.41 -1.87 -13.93
C LYS A 56 -2.54 -0.55 -13.15
N LEU A 57 -1.80 -0.42 -12.04
CA LEU A 57 -1.80 0.81 -11.23
C LEU A 57 -1.37 2.02 -12.06
N MET A 58 -0.24 1.90 -12.76
CA MET A 58 0.31 3.01 -13.55
C MET A 58 -0.60 3.37 -14.73
N THR A 59 -1.23 2.37 -15.37
CA THR A 59 -2.21 2.60 -16.42
C THR A 59 -3.46 3.31 -15.90
N TYR A 60 -3.96 2.89 -14.74
CA TYR A 60 -5.15 3.46 -14.12
C TYR A 60 -4.96 4.93 -13.72
N THR A 61 -3.78 5.29 -13.24
CA THR A 61 -3.46 6.66 -12.79
C THR A 61 -2.90 7.56 -13.89
N LYS A 62 -2.62 7.02 -15.07
CA LYS A 62 -2.00 7.74 -16.19
C LYS A 62 -2.78 9.01 -16.58
N GLY A 63 -2.07 10.14 -16.68
CA GLY A 63 -2.67 11.42 -17.08
C GLY A 63 -3.62 12.03 -16.04
N ARG A 64 -3.52 11.62 -14.78
CA ARG A 64 -4.29 12.12 -13.65
C ARG A 64 -3.36 12.65 -12.57
N ASP A 65 -3.00 13.92 -12.64
CA ASP A 65 -2.02 14.56 -11.75
C ASP A 65 -2.45 14.60 -10.27
N THR A 66 -3.72 14.34 -9.99
CA THR A 66 -4.26 14.27 -8.63
C THR A 66 -4.48 12.84 -8.11
N LEU A 67 -4.12 11.83 -8.89
CA LEU A 67 -4.06 10.44 -8.43
C LEU A 67 -2.62 10.06 -8.12
N TYR A 68 -2.37 9.68 -6.88
CA TYR A 68 -1.05 9.34 -6.35
C TYR A 68 -0.91 7.81 -6.26
N PRO A 69 -0.22 7.16 -7.21
CA PRO A 69 -0.07 5.70 -7.23
C PRO A 69 0.84 5.23 -6.09
N PHE A 70 0.34 4.33 -5.26
CA PHE A 70 1.10 3.61 -4.24
C PHE A 70 1.10 2.13 -4.55
N TYR A 71 2.28 1.54 -4.62
CA TYR A 71 2.42 0.11 -4.89
C TYR A 71 2.22 -0.71 -3.61
N PHE A 72 1.29 -1.65 -3.64
CA PHE A 72 1.00 -2.55 -2.53
C PHE A 72 1.84 -3.82 -2.68
N LEU A 73 2.69 -4.14 -1.71
CA LEU A 73 3.57 -5.30 -1.72
C LEU A 73 3.54 -6.04 -0.37
N ASP A 74 4.00 -7.29 -0.42
CA ASP A 74 4.41 -8.02 0.76
C ASP A 74 5.94 -7.89 0.90
N PRO A 75 6.46 -7.24 1.93
CA PRO A 75 7.91 -7.03 2.08
C PRO A 75 8.66 -8.29 2.49
N THR A 76 7.97 -9.41 2.70
CA THR A 76 8.56 -10.72 3.00
C THR A 76 8.65 -11.64 1.79
N ASP A 77 8.20 -11.19 0.62
CA ASP A 77 8.43 -11.89 -0.65
C ASP A 77 9.93 -11.94 -0.96
N GLU A 78 10.39 -13.01 -1.58
CA GLU A 78 11.81 -13.19 -1.94
C GLU A 78 12.33 -12.07 -2.85
N ASP A 79 11.46 -11.54 -3.72
CA ASP A 79 11.76 -10.47 -4.68
C ASP A 79 11.28 -9.08 -4.23
N ALA A 80 10.87 -8.91 -2.96
CA ALA A 80 10.29 -7.66 -2.45
C ALA A 80 11.18 -6.43 -2.73
N LEU A 81 12.49 -6.58 -2.56
CA LEU A 81 13.44 -5.48 -2.82
C LEU A 81 13.50 -5.10 -4.31
N GLU A 82 13.35 -6.08 -5.21
CA GLU A 82 13.25 -5.82 -6.64
C GLU A 82 11.94 -5.16 -7.00
N GLN A 83 10.82 -5.63 -6.42
CA GLN A 83 9.51 -5.03 -6.63
C GLN A 83 9.48 -3.54 -6.28
N VAL A 84 10.05 -3.13 -5.13
CA VAL A 84 10.07 -1.70 -4.75
C VAL A 84 10.95 -0.85 -5.67
N LYS A 85 12.06 -1.40 -6.18
CA LYS A 85 12.90 -0.72 -7.15
C LYS A 85 12.17 -0.48 -8.47
N LEU A 86 11.56 -1.53 -9.02
CA LEU A 86 10.78 -1.45 -10.25
C LEU A 86 9.58 -0.48 -10.10
N ALA A 87 8.90 -0.52 -8.96
CA ALA A 87 7.80 0.40 -8.70
C ALA A 87 8.27 1.87 -8.66
N LYS A 88 9.41 2.15 -8.03
CA LYS A 88 9.99 3.50 -8.04
C LYS A 88 10.35 3.96 -9.46
N GLU A 89 11.00 3.10 -10.26
CA GLU A 89 11.35 3.39 -11.65
C GLU A 89 10.11 3.66 -12.51
N ALA A 90 9.01 2.96 -12.23
CA ALA A 90 7.72 3.20 -12.89
C ALA A 90 7.06 4.52 -12.48
N GLY A 91 7.51 5.17 -11.40
CA GLY A 91 7.02 6.48 -10.96
C GLY A 91 5.92 6.43 -9.92
N VAL A 92 5.85 5.39 -9.07
CA VAL A 92 4.92 5.40 -7.93
C VAL A 92 5.29 6.49 -6.93
N CYS A 93 4.29 6.98 -6.20
CA CYS A 93 4.45 8.03 -5.19
C CYS A 93 4.77 7.48 -3.79
N GLY A 94 4.60 6.18 -3.57
CA GLY A 94 4.84 5.53 -2.29
C GLY A 94 4.43 4.06 -2.30
N TYR A 95 4.40 3.47 -1.10
CA TYR A 95 4.13 2.04 -0.92
C TYR A 95 3.04 1.79 0.10
N LYS A 96 2.31 0.69 -0.08
CA LYS A 96 1.32 0.17 0.87
C LYS A 96 1.74 -1.20 1.36
N ILE A 97 1.60 -1.44 2.68
CA ILE A 97 1.86 -2.73 3.32
C ILE A 97 0.72 -3.06 4.28
N ILE A 98 0.38 -4.33 4.33
CA ILE A 98 -0.51 -4.91 5.32
C ILE A 98 0.20 -6.13 5.93
N CYS A 99 0.45 -6.09 7.23
CA CYS A 99 1.09 -7.18 7.95
C CYS A 99 0.04 -8.27 8.24
N SER A 100 -0.14 -9.22 7.29
CA SER A 100 -1.15 -10.29 7.39
C SER A 100 -0.63 -11.55 8.10
N HIS A 101 0.67 -11.84 8.02
CA HIS A 101 1.31 -13.06 8.53
C HIS A 101 2.68 -12.81 9.17
N PHE A 102 3.17 -11.58 9.16
CA PHE A 102 4.46 -11.17 9.74
C PHE A 102 4.29 -9.93 10.62
N TYR A 103 5.19 -9.72 11.55
CA TYR A 103 5.25 -8.48 12.32
C TYR A 103 5.94 -7.37 11.52
N PRO A 104 5.57 -6.09 11.72
CA PRO A 104 6.20 -4.96 11.02
C PRO A 104 7.73 -4.94 11.11
N TRP A 105 8.28 -5.44 12.20
CA TRP A 105 9.73 -5.52 12.46
C TRP A 105 10.39 -6.82 11.97
N ASN A 106 9.75 -7.59 11.10
CA ASN A 106 10.37 -8.75 10.44
C ASN A 106 11.69 -8.34 9.78
N PRO A 107 12.82 -9.08 9.98
CA PRO A 107 14.13 -8.67 9.49
C PRO A 107 14.20 -8.42 8.00
N GLN A 108 13.57 -9.25 7.16
CA GLN A 108 13.51 -9.08 5.71
C GLN A 108 12.71 -7.84 5.33
N ALA A 109 11.55 -7.63 5.97
CA ALA A 109 10.75 -6.43 5.76
C ALA A 109 11.52 -5.16 6.14
N MET A 110 12.29 -5.19 7.23
CA MET A 110 13.12 -4.07 7.66
C MET A 110 14.20 -3.68 6.64
N GLU A 111 14.72 -4.62 5.85
CA GLU A 111 15.64 -4.32 4.74
C GLU A 111 14.95 -3.51 3.65
N VAL A 112 13.73 -3.92 3.27
CA VAL A 112 12.90 -3.19 2.31
C VAL A 112 12.59 -1.78 2.81
N TYR A 113 12.25 -1.63 4.10
CA TYR A 113 11.95 -0.30 4.67
C TYR A 113 13.17 0.62 4.71
N ARG A 114 14.37 0.09 4.99
CA ARG A 114 15.60 0.89 4.91
C ARG A 114 15.82 1.42 3.49
N TRP A 115 15.66 0.57 2.49
CA TRP A 115 15.77 1.00 1.11
C TRP A 115 14.72 2.08 0.76
N ILE A 116 13.45 1.89 1.16
CA ILE A 116 12.38 2.88 0.95
C ILE A 116 12.74 4.22 1.62
N ALA A 117 13.29 4.17 2.85
CA ALA A 117 13.72 5.36 3.58
C ALA A 117 14.86 6.11 2.87
N GLU A 118 15.87 5.40 2.38
CA GLU A 118 17.00 5.95 1.58
C GLU A 118 16.51 6.63 0.31
N GLN A 119 15.40 6.14 -0.27
CA GLN A 119 14.78 6.76 -1.44
C GLN A 119 13.84 7.93 -1.09
N HIS A 120 13.69 8.27 0.19
CA HIS A 120 12.77 9.29 0.69
C HIS A 120 11.30 9.07 0.28
N MET A 121 10.90 7.81 0.08
CA MET A 121 9.55 7.45 -0.31
C MET A 121 8.64 7.27 0.91
N PRO A 122 7.36 7.68 0.84
CA PRO A 122 6.41 7.44 1.92
C PRO A 122 5.90 6.00 1.91
N LEU A 123 5.58 5.51 3.10
CA LEU A 123 5.05 4.18 3.32
C LEU A 123 3.77 4.25 4.16
N MET A 124 2.72 3.57 3.72
CA MET A 124 1.47 3.46 4.49
C MET A 124 1.25 2.02 4.92
N PHE A 125 1.13 1.81 6.22
CA PHE A 125 0.72 0.53 6.80
C PHE A 125 -0.78 0.48 7.03
N HIS A 126 -1.36 -0.71 6.90
CA HIS A 126 -2.58 -1.01 7.62
C HIS A 126 -2.28 -1.08 9.12
N SER A 127 -3.18 -0.58 9.95
CA SER A 127 -3.08 -0.75 11.40
C SER A 127 -4.48 -0.91 11.98
N GLY A 128 -4.60 -1.64 13.07
CA GLY A 128 -5.88 -1.98 13.65
C GLY A 128 -6.28 -3.43 13.38
N ILE A 129 -7.56 -3.74 13.56
CA ILE A 129 -8.09 -5.06 13.25
C ILE A 129 -8.10 -5.27 11.75
N LEU A 130 -7.54 -6.40 11.32
CA LEU A 130 -7.57 -6.88 9.95
C LEU A 130 -8.57 -8.04 9.85
N TYR A 131 -9.51 -7.94 8.92
CA TYR A 131 -10.41 -9.02 8.56
C TYR A 131 -9.94 -9.68 7.28
N ASP A 132 -9.65 -10.99 7.33
CA ASP A 132 -9.10 -11.76 6.21
C ASP A 132 -10.18 -12.48 5.35
N GLY A 133 -11.45 -12.18 5.61
CA GLY A 133 -12.59 -12.84 4.99
C GLY A 133 -13.20 -13.96 5.84
N ILE A 134 -12.49 -14.44 6.87
CA ILE A 134 -12.91 -15.51 7.78
C ILE A 134 -12.77 -15.07 9.23
N ASN A 135 -11.61 -14.54 9.58
CA ASN A 135 -11.26 -14.14 10.93
C ASN A 135 -10.91 -12.66 11.02
N ALA A 136 -11.10 -12.08 12.20
CA ALA A 136 -10.62 -10.76 12.53
C ALA A 136 -9.46 -10.85 13.52
N SER A 137 -8.34 -10.21 13.23
CA SER A 137 -7.17 -10.25 14.10
C SER A 137 -6.39 -8.94 14.08
N GLY A 138 -5.99 -8.47 15.26
CA GLY A 138 -5.02 -7.37 15.39
C GLY A 138 -3.60 -7.85 15.69
N LYS A 139 -3.34 -9.14 15.57
CA LYS A 139 -2.06 -9.75 16.01
C LYS A 139 -0.83 -9.02 15.51
N TYR A 140 -0.80 -8.68 14.23
CA TYR A 140 0.37 -8.07 13.56
C TYR A 140 0.24 -6.54 13.38
N ASN A 141 -0.93 -5.97 13.68
CA ASN A 141 -1.29 -4.60 13.31
C ASN A 141 -1.64 -3.70 14.49
N ARG A 142 -1.22 -4.07 15.71
CA ARG A 142 -1.37 -3.20 16.89
C ARG A 142 -0.41 -2.01 16.78
N PRO A 143 -0.78 -0.83 17.28
CA PRO A 143 0.09 0.36 17.19
C PRO A 143 1.51 0.13 17.72
N CYS A 144 1.65 -0.59 18.85
CA CYS A 144 2.94 -0.89 19.46
C CYS A 144 3.86 -1.75 18.60
N GLU A 145 3.31 -2.53 17.68
CA GLU A 145 4.12 -3.37 16.77
C GLU A 145 4.90 -2.54 15.73
N PHE A 146 4.50 -1.29 15.53
CA PHE A 146 5.20 -0.37 14.60
C PHE A 146 6.31 0.45 15.28
N GLU A 147 6.43 0.41 16.61
CA GLU A 147 7.46 1.15 17.35
C GLU A 147 8.89 0.84 16.88
N PRO A 148 9.27 -0.43 16.58
CA PRO A 148 10.61 -0.74 16.07
C PRO A 148 10.98 -0.04 14.77
N LEU A 149 9.99 0.37 13.95
CA LEU A 149 10.23 1.08 12.69
C LEU A 149 10.80 2.49 12.92
N LEU A 150 10.62 3.06 14.12
CA LEU A 150 11.22 4.35 14.50
C LEU A 150 12.76 4.31 14.52
N SER A 151 13.35 3.11 14.58
CA SER A 151 14.80 2.91 14.45
C SER A 151 15.33 3.06 13.02
N VAL A 152 14.46 3.04 12.00
CA VAL A 152 14.86 3.22 10.60
C VAL A 152 15.00 4.69 10.29
N ALA A 153 16.23 5.16 10.23
CA ALA A 153 16.53 6.58 9.98
C ALA A 153 15.92 7.04 8.65
N GLY A 154 15.18 8.16 8.70
CA GLY A 154 14.57 8.76 7.51
C GLY A 154 13.31 8.08 7.00
N LEU A 155 12.83 7.00 7.62
CA LEU A 155 11.58 6.36 7.24
C LEU A 155 10.39 7.28 7.54
N ARG A 156 9.62 7.59 6.51
CA ARG A 156 8.37 8.34 6.63
C ARG A 156 7.22 7.37 6.46
N PHE A 157 6.51 7.07 7.52
CA PHE A 157 5.36 6.17 7.44
C PHE A 157 4.13 6.71 8.16
N SER A 158 2.99 6.20 7.74
CA SER A 158 1.70 6.40 8.39
C SER A 158 1.04 5.05 8.70
N VAL A 159 0.24 5.04 9.76
CA VAL A 159 -0.61 3.91 10.13
C VAL A 159 -2.06 4.27 9.85
N ALA A 160 -2.72 3.48 9.02
CA ALA A 160 -4.10 3.74 8.62
C ALA A 160 -5.10 3.46 9.75
N HIS A 161 -6.35 3.96 9.59
CA HIS A 161 -7.50 3.68 10.46
C HIS A 161 -7.34 4.12 11.91
N VAL A 162 -6.38 5.04 12.18
CA VAL A 162 -6.05 5.50 13.55
C VAL A 162 -5.83 4.30 14.49
N SER A 163 -5.36 3.19 13.92
CA SER A 163 -5.12 1.93 14.63
C SER A 163 -6.32 1.40 15.43
N TRP A 164 -7.55 1.63 14.93
CA TRP A 164 -8.76 1.15 15.61
C TRP A 164 -8.67 -0.36 15.91
N PRO A 165 -9.05 -0.85 17.13
CA PRO A 165 -9.75 -0.15 18.21
C PRO A 165 -8.85 0.36 19.35
N TRP A 166 -7.54 0.52 19.16
CA TRP A 166 -6.59 0.98 20.17
C TRP A 166 -6.39 2.50 20.21
#